data_5b73faaf18e5fdab759c23c9ffd31811
#
_entry.id   5b73faaf18e5fdab759c23c9ffd31811
#
_cell.length_a   1.000
_cell.length_b   1.000
_cell.length_c   1.000
_cell.angle_alpha   90.00
_cell.angle_beta   90.00
_cell.angle_gamma   90.00
#
_symmetry.space_group_name_H-M   'P 1'
#
loop_
_entity.id
_entity.type
_entity.pdbx_description
1 polymer ?
#
loop_
_entity_poly.entity_id
_entity_poly.type
_entity_poly.pdbx_seq_one_letter_code
_entity_poly.pdbx_strand_id
1 'polypeptide(L)'
;MVEMHYPLDDDREKFNAFYDKHITMLLSIDGFLSAQRYECTHGATAPFLAVYKQRDAGVIASKNYTSRAGRDSVDPVFKAKMTNWHRNLVEGDISDMDVGDAGWLILIDRLSDDAPPLPADFTSL
;
A
#
# COMPACT_ATOMS: atom_id res chain seq x y z
N MET A 1 -1.43 2.23 4.29
CA MET A 1 -1.70 1.79 2.91
C MET A 1 -1.39 2.92 1.96
N VAL A 2 -0.92 2.62 0.78
CA VAL A 2 -0.68 3.59 -0.30
C VAL A 2 -1.35 3.06 -1.56
N GLU A 3 -2.22 3.87 -2.12
CA GLU A 3 -2.95 3.59 -3.35
C GLU A 3 -2.47 4.51 -4.46
N MET A 4 -2.47 4.04 -5.70
CA MET A 4 -2.13 4.87 -6.85
C MET A 4 -2.58 4.26 -8.16
N HIS A 5 -2.66 5.13 -9.17
CA HIS A 5 -2.70 4.75 -10.56
C HIS A 5 -1.33 4.97 -11.21
N TYR A 6 -0.92 4.04 -12.06
CA TYR A 6 0.22 4.17 -12.97
C TYR A 6 -0.22 3.70 -14.36
N PRO A 7 0.19 4.36 -15.47
CA PRO A 7 -0.25 3.98 -16.82
C PRO A 7 0.10 2.53 -17.14
N LEU A 8 -0.89 1.77 -17.60
CA LEU A 8 -0.72 0.35 -17.94
C LEU A 8 0.00 0.12 -19.26
N ASP A 9 0.05 1.14 -20.11
CA ASP A 9 0.76 1.20 -21.38
C ASP A 9 2.25 1.54 -21.24
N ASP A 10 2.67 1.91 -20.04
CA ASP A 10 4.08 2.15 -19.73
C ASP A 10 4.80 0.83 -19.38
N ASP A 11 6.11 0.89 -19.32
CA ASP A 11 6.96 -0.25 -19.00
C ASP A 11 6.70 -0.78 -17.58
N ARG A 12 5.82 -1.76 -17.48
CA ARG A 12 5.42 -2.42 -16.24
C ARG A 12 6.62 -3.03 -15.50
N GLU A 13 7.58 -3.58 -16.22
CA GLU A 13 8.76 -4.21 -15.59
C GLU A 13 9.60 -3.16 -14.88
N LYS A 14 9.80 -1.99 -15.49
CA LYS A 14 10.52 -0.88 -14.83
C LYS A 14 9.76 -0.38 -13.60
N PHE A 15 8.45 -0.24 -13.70
CA PHE A 15 7.64 0.15 -12.55
C PHE A 15 7.73 -0.86 -11.40
N ASN A 16 7.65 -2.15 -11.71
CA ASN A 16 7.81 -3.19 -10.70
C ASN A 16 9.21 -3.18 -10.08
N ALA A 17 10.25 -3.11 -10.90
CA ALA A 17 11.63 -3.03 -10.42
C ALA A 17 11.91 -1.79 -9.55
N PHE A 18 11.30 -0.65 -9.89
CA PHE A 18 11.32 0.54 -9.04
C PHE A 18 10.66 0.26 -7.69
N TYR A 19 9.46 -0.34 -7.71
CA TYR A 19 8.70 -0.60 -6.49
C TYR A 19 9.39 -1.60 -5.57
N ASP A 20 10.01 -2.64 -6.11
CA ASP A 20 10.76 -3.64 -5.34
C ASP A 20 11.95 -3.00 -4.60
N LYS A 21 12.66 -2.10 -5.26
CA LYS A 21 13.73 -1.31 -4.63
C LYS A 21 13.16 -0.38 -3.55
N HIS A 22 12.02 0.26 -3.83
CA HIS A 22 11.37 1.15 -2.88
C HIS A 22 10.92 0.41 -1.61
N ILE A 23 10.29 -0.76 -1.77
CA ILE A 23 9.89 -1.61 -0.65
C ILE A 23 11.12 -2.08 0.16
N THR A 24 12.16 -2.53 -0.52
CA THR A 24 13.42 -2.95 0.14
C THR A 24 14.00 -1.80 0.97
N MET A 25 13.99 -0.58 0.44
CA MET A 25 14.44 0.61 1.16
C MET A 25 13.55 0.88 2.38
N LEU A 26 12.22 0.82 2.24
CA LEU A 26 11.29 1.02 3.36
C LEU A 26 11.49 -0.03 4.46
N LEU A 27 11.62 -1.30 4.11
CA LEU A 27 11.86 -2.38 5.07
C LEU A 27 13.21 -2.27 5.79
N SER A 28 14.15 -1.47 5.27
CA SER A 28 15.40 -1.13 5.97
C SER A 28 15.25 -0.02 7.01
N ILE A 29 14.09 0.62 7.09
CA ILE A 29 13.78 1.65 8.09
C ILE A 29 13.21 0.98 9.33
N ASP A 30 13.80 1.26 10.50
CA ASP A 30 13.31 0.72 11.77
C ASP A 30 11.83 1.06 11.99
N GLY A 31 11.05 0.05 12.31
CA GLY A 31 9.60 0.14 12.52
C GLY A 31 8.74 -0.28 11.33
N PHE A 32 9.31 -0.47 10.13
CA PHE A 32 8.62 -1.20 9.06
C PHE A 32 8.80 -2.70 9.26
N LEU A 33 7.70 -3.44 9.36
CA LEU A 33 7.70 -4.86 9.72
C LEU A 33 7.47 -5.76 8.51
N SER A 34 6.56 -5.36 7.62
CA SER A 34 6.29 -6.08 6.38
C SER A 34 5.69 -5.15 5.31
N ALA A 35 5.72 -5.61 4.08
CA ALA A 35 5.13 -4.92 2.94
C ALA A 35 4.56 -5.93 1.95
N GLN A 36 3.36 -5.66 1.44
CA GLN A 36 2.71 -6.46 0.41
C GLN A 36 2.10 -5.52 -0.65
N ARG A 37 2.24 -5.90 -1.92
CA ARG A 37 1.63 -5.18 -3.04
C ARG A 37 0.48 -5.99 -3.61
N TYR A 38 -0.53 -5.26 -4.05
CA TYR A 38 -1.70 -5.79 -4.71
C TYR A 38 -2.01 -4.98 -5.97
N GLU A 39 -2.59 -5.64 -6.94
CA GLU A 39 -3.13 -5.00 -8.13
C GLU A 39 -4.60 -5.36 -8.26
N CYS A 40 -5.45 -4.35 -8.41
CA CYS A 40 -6.87 -4.55 -8.69
C CYS A 40 -7.04 -4.93 -10.15
N THR A 41 -7.69 -6.05 -10.40
CA THR A 41 -7.91 -6.58 -11.75
C THR A 41 -9.14 -6.00 -12.44
N HIS A 42 -10.01 -5.28 -11.71
CA HIS A 42 -11.26 -4.77 -12.25
C HIS A 42 -11.61 -3.39 -11.68
N GLY A 43 -11.70 -2.39 -12.55
CA GLY A 43 -12.49 -1.18 -12.36
C GLY A 43 -12.01 -0.17 -11.30
N ALA A 44 -10.82 -0.27 -10.77
CA ALA A 44 -10.34 0.69 -9.78
C ALA A 44 -9.69 1.93 -10.43
N THR A 45 -9.96 3.11 -9.86
CA THR A 45 -9.31 4.37 -10.25
C THR A 45 -7.85 4.45 -9.77
N ALA A 46 -7.52 3.68 -8.73
CA ALA A 46 -6.18 3.50 -8.19
C ALA A 46 -5.88 1.99 -8.08
N PRO A 47 -5.53 1.31 -9.19
CA PRO A 47 -5.46 -0.14 -9.23
C PRO A 47 -4.28 -0.74 -8.44
N PHE A 48 -3.28 0.06 -8.10
CA PHE A 48 -2.13 -0.41 -7.34
C PHE A 48 -2.26 -0.03 -5.87
N LEU A 49 -2.14 -1.03 -5.00
CA LEU A 49 -2.16 -0.88 -3.55
C LEU A 49 -0.88 -1.46 -2.96
N ALA A 50 -0.23 -0.70 -2.08
CA ALA A 50 0.83 -1.20 -1.22
C ALA A 50 0.40 -1.07 0.24
N VAL A 51 0.43 -2.18 0.95
CA VAL A 51 0.12 -2.25 2.38
C VAL A 51 1.42 -2.48 3.14
N TYR A 52 1.66 -1.65 4.15
CA TYR A 52 2.84 -1.73 5.00
C TYR A 52 2.41 -1.92 6.44
N LYS A 53 2.90 -2.96 7.08
CA LYS A 53 2.78 -3.12 8.52
C LYS A 53 3.88 -2.31 9.20
N GLN A 54 3.49 -1.50 10.15
CA GLN A 54 4.40 -0.68 10.93
C GLN A 54 4.23 -0.96 12.42
N ARG A 55 5.29 -0.76 13.21
CA ARG A 55 5.24 -0.94 14.66
C ARG A 55 4.25 0.01 15.32
N ASP A 56 4.23 1.26 14.88
CA ASP A 56 3.36 2.32 15.39
C ASP A 56 3.24 3.48 14.39
N ALA A 57 2.31 4.38 14.64
CA ALA A 57 2.06 5.56 13.79
C ALA A 57 3.24 6.55 13.75
N GLY A 58 4.13 6.54 14.72
CA GLY A 58 5.29 7.43 14.78
C GLY A 58 6.38 7.10 13.76
N VAL A 59 6.38 5.89 13.20
CA VAL A 59 7.40 5.46 12.23
C VAL A 59 7.48 6.42 11.04
N ILE A 60 6.35 6.85 10.49
CA ILE A 60 6.31 7.77 9.34
C ILE A 60 6.69 9.23 9.69
N ALA A 61 6.72 9.57 10.96
CA ALA A 61 7.21 10.85 11.45
C ALA A 61 8.70 10.80 11.84
N SER A 62 9.30 9.61 11.88
CA SER A 62 10.69 9.43 12.26
C SER A 62 11.64 10.14 11.30
N LYS A 63 12.77 10.62 11.81
CA LYS A 63 13.81 11.26 11.00
C LYS A 63 14.37 10.29 9.94
N ASN A 64 14.44 9.00 10.28
CA ASN A 64 14.92 7.98 9.34
C ASN A 64 13.96 7.82 8.14
N TYR A 65 12.65 7.83 8.39
CA TYR A 65 11.68 7.81 7.31
C TYR A 65 11.66 9.11 6.50
N THR A 66 11.54 10.26 7.16
CA THR A 66 11.36 11.56 6.48
C THR A 66 12.55 12.01 5.64
N SER A 67 13.76 11.50 5.94
CA SER A 67 14.97 11.78 5.17
C SER A 67 15.16 10.86 3.95
N ARG A 68 14.45 9.74 3.87
CA ARG A 68 14.68 8.69 2.86
C ARG A 68 13.44 8.32 2.05
N ALA A 69 12.26 8.57 2.59
CA ALA A 69 11.01 8.07 2.05
C ALA A 69 9.93 9.15 1.98
N GLY A 70 8.77 8.78 1.45
CA GLY A 70 7.66 9.66 1.17
C GLY A 70 7.56 9.99 -0.32
N ARG A 71 6.47 10.68 -0.71
CA ARG A 71 6.22 10.98 -2.12
C ARG A 71 7.35 11.80 -2.76
N ASP A 72 8.02 12.64 -1.98
CA ASP A 72 9.08 13.51 -2.52
C ASP A 72 10.41 12.79 -2.77
N SER A 73 10.58 11.59 -2.21
CA SER A 73 11.71 10.72 -2.47
C SER A 73 11.53 9.79 -3.68
N VAL A 74 10.33 9.76 -4.25
CA VAL A 74 10.06 8.96 -5.46
C VAL A 74 10.77 9.59 -6.65
N ASP A 75 11.42 8.74 -7.47
CA ASP A 75 12.06 9.18 -8.70
C ASP A 75 11.11 10.05 -9.54
N PRO A 76 11.53 11.24 -9.97
CA PRO A 76 10.68 12.18 -10.72
C PRO A 76 10.02 11.58 -11.95
N VAL A 77 10.67 10.63 -12.63
CA VAL A 77 10.11 9.94 -13.81
C VAL A 77 8.86 9.14 -13.45
N PHE A 78 8.91 8.40 -12.35
CA PHE A 78 7.74 7.65 -11.85
C PHE A 78 6.71 8.57 -11.21
N LYS A 79 7.18 9.54 -10.42
CA LYS A 79 6.30 10.50 -9.73
C LYS A 79 5.41 11.28 -10.72
N ALA A 80 5.95 11.69 -11.87
CA ALA A 80 5.21 12.42 -12.89
C ALA A 80 4.06 11.61 -13.52
N LYS A 81 4.17 10.29 -13.54
CA LYS A 81 3.18 9.38 -14.11
C LYS A 81 2.17 8.84 -13.09
N MET A 82 2.50 8.93 -11.80
CA MET A 82 1.63 8.48 -10.72
C MET A 82 0.49 9.47 -10.52
N THR A 83 -0.74 8.99 -10.67
CA THR A 83 -1.96 9.75 -10.36
C THR A 83 -2.78 9.04 -9.30
N ASN A 84 -3.82 9.69 -8.78
CA ASN A 84 -4.70 9.14 -7.73
C ASN A 84 -3.90 8.53 -6.55
N TRP A 85 -2.84 9.25 -6.16
CA TRP A 85 -1.98 8.79 -5.07
C TRP A 85 -2.57 9.20 -3.72
N HIS A 86 -2.91 8.21 -2.91
CA HIS A 86 -3.43 8.39 -1.55
C HIS A 86 -2.61 7.56 -0.57
N ARG A 87 -2.40 8.12 0.62
CA ARG A 87 -1.77 7.42 1.73
C ARG A 87 -2.69 7.48 2.94
N ASN A 88 -3.12 6.32 3.40
CA ASN A 88 -3.97 6.16 4.57
C ASN A 88 -3.18 5.43 5.67
N LEU A 89 -3.21 5.97 6.87
CA LEU A 89 -2.73 5.29 8.08
C LEU A 89 -3.95 4.70 8.77
N VAL A 90 -3.92 3.40 9.00
CA VAL A 90 -5.00 2.65 9.64
C VAL A 90 -4.42 1.96 10.85
N GLU A 91 -5.13 1.99 11.96
CA GLU A 91 -4.82 1.24 13.18
C GLU A 91 -5.75 0.04 13.27
N GLY A 92 -5.20 -1.12 13.60
CA GLY A 92 -5.97 -2.35 13.73
C GLY A 92 -5.08 -3.55 14.01
N ASP A 93 -5.70 -4.66 14.37
CA ASP A 93 -5.00 -5.93 14.56
C ASP A 93 -4.84 -6.62 13.21
N ILE A 94 -3.69 -6.41 12.59
CA ILE A 94 -3.32 -7.07 11.33
C ILE A 94 -2.35 -8.20 11.69
N SER A 95 -2.87 -9.37 11.97
CA SER A 95 -2.05 -10.52 12.36
C SER A 95 -1.26 -11.10 11.19
N ASP A 96 -1.87 -11.18 10.00
CA ASP A 96 -1.21 -11.69 8.80
C ASP A 96 -1.82 -11.04 7.54
N MET A 97 -0.97 -10.43 6.71
CA MET A 97 -1.40 -9.85 5.43
C MET A 97 -0.91 -10.66 4.22
N ASP A 98 -0.20 -11.75 4.46
CA ASP A 98 0.23 -12.64 3.39
C ASP A 98 -0.95 -13.52 2.97
N VAL A 99 -1.60 -13.13 1.90
CA VAL A 99 -2.70 -13.90 1.31
C VAL A 99 -2.20 -14.96 0.33
N GLY A 100 -0.88 -15.09 0.16
CA GLY A 100 -0.26 -15.97 -0.83
C GLY A 100 -0.55 -15.58 -2.28
N ASP A 101 0.09 -16.28 -3.23
CA ASP A 101 -0.01 -15.96 -4.66
C ASP A 101 -1.41 -16.22 -5.25
N ALA A 102 -2.21 -17.05 -4.61
CA ALA A 102 -3.56 -17.42 -5.05
C ALA A 102 -4.67 -16.73 -4.23
N GLY A 103 -4.30 -15.85 -3.30
CA GLY A 103 -5.24 -15.18 -2.42
C GLY A 103 -5.74 -13.85 -2.98
N TRP A 104 -6.78 -13.34 -2.36
CA TRP A 104 -7.38 -12.05 -2.69
C TRP A 104 -7.42 -11.17 -1.45
N LEU A 105 -7.11 -9.89 -1.60
CA LEU A 105 -7.38 -8.86 -0.62
C LEU A 105 -8.64 -8.10 -1.05
N ILE A 106 -9.61 -8.03 -0.18
CA ILE A 106 -10.82 -7.24 -0.38
C ILE A 106 -10.84 -6.12 0.66
N LEU A 107 -10.91 -4.88 0.18
CA LEU A 107 -11.07 -3.71 1.02
C LEU A 107 -12.53 -3.26 0.98
N ILE A 108 -13.13 -3.10 2.14
CA ILE A 108 -14.51 -2.63 2.29
C ILE A 108 -14.51 -1.41 3.20
N ASP A 109 -14.77 -0.25 2.62
CA ASP A 109 -15.03 0.98 3.37
C ASP A 109 -16.48 1.00 3.84
N ARG A 110 -16.67 1.15 5.15
CA ARG A 110 -17.97 1.33 5.77
C ARG A 110 -18.17 2.79 6.12
N LEU A 111 -19.11 3.43 5.43
CA LEU A 111 -19.42 4.86 5.60
C LEU A 111 -20.25 5.18 6.84
N SER A 112 -20.84 4.17 7.50
CA SER A 112 -21.60 4.35 8.73
C SER A 112 -21.65 3.06 9.56
N ASP A 113 -21.91 3.20 10.87
CA ASP A 113 -22.10 2.08 11.79
C ASP A 113 -23.37 1.26 11.47
N ASP A 114 -24.30 1.84 10.71
CA ASP A 114 -25.54 1.18 10.26
C ASP A 114 -25.32 0.28 9.02
N ALA A 115 -24.12 0.24 8.47
CA ALA A 115 -23.82 -0.64 7.36
C ALA A 115 -24.02 -2.12 7.78
N PRO A 116 -24.58 -2.98 6.91
CA PRO A 116 -24.81 -4.37 7.23
C PRO A 116 -23.49 -5.06 7.64
N PRO A 117 -23.53 -6.04 8.53
CA PRO A 117 -22.34 -6.77 8.94
C PRO A 117 -21.68 -7.43 7.72
N LEU A 118 -20.37 -7.56 7.77
CA LEU A 118 -19.64 -8.32 6.76
C LEU A 118 -20.12 -9.79 6.80
N PRO A 119 -20.14 -10.46 5.64
CA PRO A 119 -20.36 -11.91 5.62
C PRO A 119 -19.37 -12.62 6.58
N ALA A 120 -19.82 -13.71 7.20
CA ALA A 120 -19.04 -14.43 8.21
C ALA A 120 -17.70 -14.97 7.70
N ASP A 121 -17.55 -15.07 6.38
CA ASP A 121 -16.35 -15.59 5.71
C ASP A 121 -15.26 -14.50 5.52
N PHE A 122 -15.54 -13.24 5.88
CA PHE A 122 -14.57 -12.16 5.82
C PHE A 122 -13.94 -11.92 7.19
N THR A 123 -12.63 -12.02 7.25
CA THR A 123 -11.87 -11.54 8.40
C THR A 123 -11.75 -10.02 8.28
N SER A 124 -12.30 -9.29 9.26
CA SER A 124 -12.06 -7.84 9.34
C SER A 124 -10.60 -7.57 9.68
N LEU A 125 -9.99 -6.70 8.94
CA LEU A 125 -8.71 -6.09 9.29
C LEU A 125 -8.92 -5.04 10.38
#